data_a583d639e0ce12f1f4c04b6d43cb0933
#
_entry.id   a583d639e0ce12f1f4c04b6d43cb0933
#
_cell.length_a   1.000
_cell.length_b   1.000
_cell.length_c   1.000
_cell.angle_alpha   90.00
_cell.angle_beta   90.00
_cell.angle_gamma   90.00
#
_symmetry.space_group_name_H-M   'P 1'
#
loop_
_entity.id
_entity.type
_entity.pdbx_description
1 polymer ?
#
loop_
_entity_poly.entity_id
_entity_poly.type
_entity_poly.pdbx_seq_one_letter_code
_entity_poly.pdbx_strand_id
1 'polypeptide(L)'
;MVRVVKDNKYHFTSLFNDETGLYIQGIDVDKDPFMAEYPHLIDIGIMGSCEHGRSGLCMKAGIKCYQDGLHANKPNMSFNNYSRIIQESKGRVFQVALGGAGDPDMHEDFEKILRYTRENGIVPNFTTSGLGMTREKAALCKKFCGAVAVSMYSRLDDTVPELAVRHLDEGEERKVYCTVDDIPVKFTFGNMDANCMWDAPEYRINGRSYEWDELHHMYYGEKSQDYEFYRVYNEKQNPNYTMKAIRMLLDAGVKTNIHYVLSNTTIDEAVIRLKYNGFPSGINAVVFLLHKPVGLGGMEDVLRIDDPRVKELFELVDTGKFPFKIGFDSCSIPGIVKWSKNIDRNSIDTCEGARFSMYISADMMALPCSFDNQDNKFGVRLCCGTKIEDAWNSPEFEKFRSSLRNSCSGCKNREMCMGGCPLQRSVVLCDSKKKDLV
;
A
#
# COMPACT_ATOMS: atom_id res chain seq x y z
N MET A 1 16.10 17.67 -6.89
CA MET A 1 16.16 19.06 -6.33
C MET A 1 15.50 19.09 -4.96
N VAL A 2 16.03 19.89 -4.03
CA VAL A 2 15.39 20.10 -2.71
C VAL A 2 14.56 21.38 -2.79
N ARG A 3 13.28 21.29 -2.41
CA ARG A 3 12.36 22.42 -2.31
C ARG A 3 12.08 22.71 -0.84
N VAL A 4 12.12 23.98 -0.48
CA VAL A 4 11.82 24.45 0.88
C VAL A 4 10.68 25.45 0.77
N VAL A 5 9.61 25.21 1.51
CA VAL A 5 8.42 26.07 1.55
C VAL A 5 8.19 26.52 2.98
N LYS A 6 8.02 27.83 3.17
CA LYS A 6 7.62 28.42 4.46
C LYS A 6 6.11 28.68 4.43
N ASP A 7 5.42 28.08 5.37
CA ASP A 7 4.02 28.40 5.64
C ASP A 7 3.97 29.60 6.58
N ASN A 8 3.54 30.73 6.02
CA ASN A 8 3.50 31.98 6.80
C ASN A 8 2.26 32.07 7.71
N LYS A 9 1.22 31.32 7.39
CA LYS A 9 -0.02 31.31 8.18
C LYS A 9 0.12 30.51 9.47
N TYR A 10 0.80 29.36 9.40
CA TYR A 10 0.97 28.44 10.53
C TYR A 10 2.41 28.39 11.05
N HIS A 11 3.31 29.27 10.50
CA HIS A 11 4.68 29.49 10.96
C HIS A 11 5.56 28.25 11.04
N PHE A 12 5.58 27.45 9.97
CA PHE A 12 6.45 26.29 9.88
C PHE A 12 7.16 26.20 8.53
N THR A 13 8.10 25.28 8.44
CA THR A 13 8.86 25.02 7.22
C THR A 13 8.68 23.58 6.80
N SER A 14 8.46 23.36 5.50
CA SER A 14 8.47 22.06 4.87
C SER A 14 9.62 21.93 3.89
N LEU A 15 10.25 20.77 3.87
CA LEU A 15 11.31 20.41 2.95
C LEU A 15 10.89 19.16 2.18
N PHE A 16 11.03 19.20 0.87
CA PHE A 16 10.78 18.06 0.00
C PHE A 16 11.93 17.85 -0.98
N ASN A 17 12.42 16.60 -1.07
CA ASN A 17 13.43 16.21 -2.03
C ASN A 17 12.80 15.41 -3.17
N ASP A 18 12.78 15.98 -4.39
CA ASP A 18 12.15 15.39 -5.59
C ASP A 18 12.75 14.04 -6.01
N GLU A 19 14.00 13.75 -5.63
CA GLU A 19 14.72 12.54 -6.05
C GLU A 19 14.50 11.40 -5.05
N THR A 20 14.61 11.72 -3.76
CA THR A 20 14.45 10.71 -2.70
C THR A 20 13.01 10.52 -2.27
N GLY A 21 12.15 11.53 -2.48
CA GLY A 21 10.80 11.59 -1.94
C GLY A 21 10.77 11.90 -0.44
N LEU A 22 11.92 12.29 0.16
CA LEU A 22 11.97 12.69 1.55
C LEU A 22 11.15 13.96 1.75
N TYR A 23 10.22 13.91 2.67
CA TYR A 23 9.42 15.03 3.12
C TYR A 23 9.62 15.22 4.62
N ILE A 24 9.89 16.44 5.03
CA ILE A 24 10.08 16.82 6.43
C ILE A 24 9.32 18.11 6.66
N GLN A 25 8.66 18.22 7.79
CA GLN A 25 8.00 19.45 8.23
C GLN A 25 8.19 19.65 9.72
N GLY A 26 8.17 20.87 10.18
CA GLY A 26 8.28 21.17 11.60
C GLY A 26 8.23 22.67 11.91
N ILE A 27 7.80 22.98 13.12
CA ILE A 27 7.89 24.31 13.71
C ILE A 27 9.21 24.44 14.46
N ASP A 28 9.54 23.42 15.25
CA ASP A 28 10.75 23.27 16.04
C ASP A 28 11.07 21.77 16.17
N VAL A 29 12.18 21.41 16.81
CA VAL A 29 12.69 20.03 16.90
C VAL A 29 11.64 19.02 17.39
N ASP A 30 10.76 19.42 18.30
CA ASP A 30 9.75 18.53 18.89
C ASP A 30 8.31 19.03 18.67
N LYS A 31 8.08 19.91 17.69
CA LYS A 31 6.76 20.48 17.48
C LYS A 31 6.33 20.50 16.04
N ASP A 32 5.33 19.71 15.74
CA ASP A 32 4.71 19.61 14.43
C ASP A 32 3.58 20.62 14.23
N PRO A 33 3.41 21.15 13.00
CA PRO A 33 2.26 21.96 12.67
C PRO A 33 1.00 21.07 12.61
N PHE A 34 -0.15 21.65 12.99
CA PHE A 34 -1.41 20.92 12.88
C PHE A 34 -1.87 20.79 11.42
N MET A 35 -1.69 21.82 10.60
CA MET A 35 -2.08 21.84 9.19
C MET A 35 -1.28 22.88 8.41
N ALA A 36 -1.28 22.74 7.08
CA ALA A 36 -0.75 23.72 6.13
C ALA A 36 -1.84 24.69 5.62
N GLU A 37 -1.42 25.86 5.13
CA GLU A 37 -2.34 26.80 4.47
C GLU A 37 -2.88 26.28 3.12
N TYR A 38 -2.19 25.29 2.52
CA TYR A 38 -2.55 24.61 1.27
C TYR A 38 -2.05 23.16 1.30
N PRO A 39 -2.71 22.21 0.61
CA PRO A 39 -2.23 20.83 0.62
C PRO A 39 -0.83 20.71 -0.01
N HIS A 40 0.02 19.89 0.60
CA HIS A 40 1.35 19.55 0.10
C HIS A 40 1.33 18.32 -0.82
N LEU A 41 0.32 17.46 -0.64
CA LEU A 41 0.02 16.29 -1.46
C LEU A 41 -1.45 16.35 -1.90
N ILE A 42 -1.71 16.05 -3.17
CA ILE A 42 -3.07 15.83 -3.65
C ILE A 42 -3.15 14.42 -4.24
N ASP A 43 -4.03 13.60 -3.66
CA ASP A 43 -4.44 12.36 -4.29
C ASP A 43 -5.47 12.68 -5.37
N ILE A 44 -5.23 12.27 -6.61
CA ILE A 44 -6.12 12.58 -7.73
C ILE A 44 -6.66 11.29 -8.32
N GLY A 45 -7.96 11.07 -8.18
CA GLY A 45 -8.68 9.98 -8.80
C GLY A 45 -8.91 10.25 -10.29
N ILE A 46 -7.92 10.01 -11.14
CA ILE A 46 -8.06 10.22 -12.58
C ILE A 46 -8.95 9.17 -13.25
N MET A 47 -9.08 7.97 -12.63
CA MET A 47 -9.91 6.88 -13.13
C MET A 47 -11.31 6.93 -12.53
N GLY A 48 -12.33 7.07 -13.37
CA GLY A 48 -13.74 7.03 -12.98
C GLY A 48 -14.37 5.65 -13.09
N SER A 49 -13.71 4.71 -13.76
CA SER A 49 -14.15 3.33 -13.97
C SER A 49 -12.98 2.36 -13.89
N CYS A 50 -13.29 1.07 -13.67
CA CYS A 50 -12.30 0.00 -13.60
C CYS A 50 -12.67 -1.12 -14.57
N GLU A 51 -11.84 -1.36 -15.57
CA GLU A 51 -12.08 -2.45 -16.53
C GLU A 51 -11.93 -3.83 -15.87
N HIS A 52 -10.92 -3.97 -14.99
CA HIS A 52 -10.69 -5.22 -14.25
C HIS A 52 -11.79 -5.51 -13.22
N GLY A 53 -12.30 -4.47 -12.56
CA GLY A 53 -13.44 -4.58 -11.65
C GLY A 53 -14.69 -5.05 -12.39
N ARG A 54 -15.03 -4.38 -13.50
CA ARG A 54 -16.20 -4.71 -14.33
C ARG A 54 -16.14 -6.11 -14.95
N SER A 55 -14.96 -6.60 -15.31
CA SER A 55 -14.78 -7.97 -15.79
C SER A 55 -14.92 -9.05 -14.70
N GLY A 56 -15.01 -8.64 -13.44
CA GLY A 56 -15.04 -9.53 -12.28
C GLY A 56 -13.71 -10.21 -11.97
N LEU A 57 -12.60 -9.82 -12.64
CA LEU A 57 -11.28 -10.43 -12.46
C LEU A 57 -10.80 -10.30 -11.00
N CYS A 58 -10.91 -9.10 -10.43
CA CYS A 58 -10.52 -8.85 -9.04
C CYS A 58 -11.33 -9.66 -8.04
N MET A 59 -12.65 -9.77 -8.25
CA MET A 59 -13.52 -10.56 -7.37
C MET A 59 -13.17 -12.05 -7.40
N LYS A 60 -12.87 -12.59 -8.59
CA LYS A 60 -12.42 -13.99 -8.73
C LYS A 60 -11.10 -14.24 -8.01
N ALA A 61 -10.26 -13.21 -7.90
CA ALA A 61 -9.02 -13.25 -7.13
C ALA A 61 -9.23 -12.96 -5.62
N GLY A 62 -10.47 -12.78 -5.16
CA GLY A 62 -10.79 -12.50 -3.76
C GLY A 62 -10.46 -11.08 -3.32
N ILE A 63 -10.26 -10.14 -4.25
CA ILE A 63 -9.92 -8.75 -3.95
C ILE A 63 -11.20 -7.98 -3.59
N LYS A 64 -11.20 -7.33 -2.43
CA LYS A 64 -12.27 -6.48 -1.94
C LYS A 64 -11.90 -5.00 -2.16
N CYS A 65 -12.30 -4.48 -3.32
CA CYS A 65 -11.91 -3.13 -3.75
C CYS A 65 -12.65 -2.04 -2.96
N TYR A 66 -11.90 -1.16 -2.30
CA TYR A 66 -12.46 -0.03 -1.54
C TYR A 66 -13.07 1.07 -2.42
N GLN A 67 -12.68 1.16 -3.68
CA GLN A 67 -13.23 2.08 -4.68
C GLN A 67 -14.47 1.52 -5.40
N ASP A 68 -14.92 0.32 -5.02
CA ASP A 68 -16.04 -0.36 -5.68
C ASP A 68 -15.86 -0.46 -7.21
N GLY A 69 -14.68 -0.89 -7.64
CA GLY A 69 -14.36 -0.98 -9.07
C GLY A 69 -15.29 -1.88 -9.89
N LEU A 70 -16.09 -2.74 -9.25
CA LEU A 70 -17.11 -3.55 -9.90
C LEU A 70 -18.25 -2.68 -10.46
N HIS A 71 -18.71 -1.69 -9.70
CA HIS A 71 -19.84 -0.84 -10.04
C HIS A 71 -19.42 0.55 -10.53
N ALA A 72 -18.13 0.90 -10.43
CA ALA A 72 -17.62 2.18 -10.87
C ALA A 72 -17.77 2.34 -12.40
N ASN A 73 -18.51 3.34 -12.83
CA ASN A 73 -18.87 3.58 -14.23
C ASN A 73 -18.84 5.06 -14.65
N LYS A 74 -18.19 5.91 -13.86
CA LYS A 74 -18.00 7.31 -14.20
C LYS A 74 -16.96 7.46 -15.31
N PRO A 75 -17.03 8.54 -16.12
CA PRO A 75 -15.95 8.89 -17.03
C PRO A 75 -14.62 9.11 -16.29
N ASN A 76 -13.51 8.82 -16.95
CA ASN A 76 -12.20 9.24 -16.46
C ASN A 76 -12.12 10.76 -16.41
N MET A 77 -11.22 11.30 -15.57
CA MET A 77 -11.00 12.74 -15.48
C MET A 77 -10.45 13.26 -16.80
N SER A 78 -11.14 14.23 -17.40
CA SER A 78 -10.62 14.86 -18.62
C SER A 78 -9.28 15.56 -18.37
N PHE A 79 -8.41 15.61 -19.39
CA PHE A 79 -7.14 16.34 -19.27
C PHE A 79 -7.34 17.82 -18.93
N ASN A 80 -8.44 18.44 -19.36
CA ASN A 80 -8.75 19.84 -19.02
C ASN A 80 -8.97 20.02 -17.51
N ASN A 81 -9.72 19.13 -16.89
CA ASN A 81 -9.94 19.15 -15.44
C ASN A 81 -8.63 18.86 -14.70
N TYR A 82 -7.87 17.88 -15.16
CA TYR A 82 -6.56 17.55 -14.60
C TYR A 82 -5.59 18.73 -14.67
N SER A 83 -5.46 19.36 -15.85
CA SER A 83 -4.56 20.49 -16.06
C SER A 83 -4.92 21.70 -15.19
N ARG A 84 -6.23 21.93 -14.94
CA ARG A 84 -6.69 22.98 -14.02
C ARG A 84 -6.20 22.69 -12.59
N ILE A 85 -6.34 21.45 -12.09
CA ILE A 85 -5.83 21.06 -10.76
C ILE A 85 -4.33 21.33 -10.67
N ILE A 86 -3.57 20.91 -11.67
CA ILE A 86 -2.10 21.09 -11.68
C ILE A 86 -1.72 22.57 -11.72
N GLN A 87 -2.41 23.41 -12.51
CA GLN A 87 -2.14 24.85 -12.55
C GLN A 87 -2.43 25.55 -11.21
N GLU A 88 -3.55 25.19 -10.54
CA GLU A 88 -3.88 25.72 -9.21
C GLU A 88 -2.88 25.26 -8.14
N SER A 89 -2.23 24.11 -8.34
CA SER A 89 -1.28 23.47 -7.41
C SER A 89 0.16 23.94 -7.60
N LYS A 90 0.48 24.57 -8.74
CA LYS A 90 1.84 24.94 -9.12
C LYS A 90 2.52 25.81 -8.07
N GLY A 91 3.74 25.43 -7.65
CA GLY A 91 4.53 26.14 -6.66
C GLY A 91 4.11 25.92 -5.20
N ARG A 92 2.98 25.24 -4.96
CA ARG A 92 2.46 24.97 -3.60
C ARG A 92 2.43 23.48 -3.25
N VAL A 93 2.07 22.62 -4.20
CA VAL A 93 2.02 21.17 -4.03
C VAL A 93 3.36 20.55 -4.39
N PHE A 94 3.86 19.62 -3.60
CA PHE A 94 5.11 18.92 -3.87
C PHE A 94 4.90 17.72 -4.81
N GLN A 95 3.84 16.97 -4.58
CA GLN A 95 3.58 15.72 -5.28
C GLN A 95 2.08 15.45 -5.43
N VAL A 96 1.75 14.66 -6.42
CA VAL A 96 0.41 14.08 -6.58
C VAL A 96 0.50 12.56 -6.56
N ALA A 97 -0.52 11.92 -6.00
CA ALA A 97 -0.71 10.48 -6.07
C ALA A 97 -1.93 10.19 -6.97
N LEU A 98 -1.67 9.58 -8.13
CA LEU A 98 -2.74 9.25 -9.08
C LEU A 98 -3.39 7.93 -8.70
N GLY A 99 -4.72 7.90 -8.80
CA GLY A 99 -5.55 6.76 -8.44
C GLY A 99 -6.93 6.85 -9.06
N GLY A 100 -7.94 6.43 -8.29
CA GLY A 100 -9.34 6.42 -8.67
C GLY A 100 -9.92 5.02 -8.62
N ALA A 101 -11.01 4.81 -9.37
CA ALA A 101 -11.69 3.52 -9.41
C ALA A 101 -10.88 2.42 -10.10
N GLY A 102 -9.96 2.77 -11.01
CA GLY A 102 -9.11 1.84 -11.77
C GLY A 102 -7.63 2.22 -11.71
N ASP A 103 -6.82 1.45 -12.42
CA ASP A 103 -5.37 1.66 -12.51
C ASP A 103 -5.04 2.91 -13.36
N PRO A 104 -4.29 3.88 -12.85
CA PRO A 104 -3.94 5.11 -13.56
C PRO A 104 -3.20 4.91 -14.87
N ASP A 105 -2.41 3.85 -14.98
CA ASP A 105 -1.68 3.51 -16.20
C ASP A 105 -2.58 2.97 -17.33
N MET A 106 -3.88 2.82 -17.06
CA MET A 106 -4.92 2.52 -18.05
C MET A 106 -5.66 3.78 -18.56
N HIS A 107 -5.30 4.97 -18.05
CA HIS A 107 -5.91 6.22 -18.50
C HIS A 107 -5.48 6.57 -19.93
N GLU A 108 -6.40 7.03 -20.76
CA GLU A 108 -6.16 7.40 -22.17
C GLU A 108 -5.08 8.47 -22.35
N ASP A 109 -4.99 9.43 -21.43
CA ASP A 109 -4.01 10.50 -21.43
C ASP A 109 -2.81 10.24 -20.47
N PHE A 110 -2.52 9.00 -20.07
CA PHE A 110 -1.56 8.67 -19.03
C PHE A 110 -0.20 9.35 -19.19
N GLU A 111 0.45 9.21 -20.37
CA GLU A 111 1.74 9.86 -20.65
C GLU A 111 1.65 11.37 -20.53
N LYS A 112 0.60 11.96 -21.09
CA LYS A 112 0.37 13.40 -21.09
C LYS A 112 0.19 13.94 -19.67
N ILE A 113 -0.53 13.21 -18.82
CA ILE A 113 -0.73 13.50 -17.39
C ILE A 113 0.61 13.51 -16.67
N LEU A 114 1.42 12.47 -16.80
CA LEU A 114 2.72 12.37 -16.12
C LEU A 114 3.66 13.51 -16.54
N ARG A 115 3.78 13.72 -17.84
CA ARG A 115 4.63 14.78 -18.44
C ARG A 115 4.22 16.15 -17.93
N TYR A 116 2.93 16.49 -18.07
CA TYR A 116 2.40 17.79 -17.67
C TYR A 116 2.61 18.09 -16.19
N THR A 117 2.39 17.10 -15.33
CA THR A 117 2.64 17.22 -13.90
C THR A 117 4.09 17.57 -13.61
N ARG A 118 5.03 16.81 -14.21
CA ARG A 118 6.46 17.01 -13.98
C ARG A 118 6.96 18.35 -14.53
N GLU A 119 6.49 18.77 -15.70
CA GLU A 119 6.81 20.06 -16.31
C GLU A 119 6.31 21.25 -15.48
N ASN A 120 5.27 21.07 -14.66
CA ASN A 120 4.80 22.10 -13.73
C ASN A 120 5.47 22.03 -12.35
N GLY A 121 6.54 21.24 -12.20
CA GLY A 121 7.35 21.15 -10.97
C GLY A 121 6.71 20.31 -9.87
N ILE A 122 5.71 19.49 -10.18
CA ILE A 122 5.05 18.59 -9.22
C ILE A 122 5.51 17.16 -9.54
N VAL A 123 5.74 16.34 -8.50
CA VAL A 123 6.16 14.94 -8.67
C VAL A 123 4.94 14.05 -8.79
N PRO A 124 4.69 13.39 -9.94
CA PRO A 124 3.64 12.40 -10.04
C PRO A 124 4.09 11.06 -9.44
N ASN A 125 3.23 10.47 -8.64
CA ASN A 125 3.31 9.10 -8.14
C ASN A 125 1.98 8.41 -8.46
N PHE A 126 1.94 7.09 -8.49
CA PHE A 126 0.68 6.38 -8.63
C PHE A 126 0.74 4.96 -8.08
N THR A 127 -0.44 4.36 -7.92
CA THR A 127 -0.60 2.95 -7.54
C THR A 127 -1.29 2.20 -8.66
N THR A 128 -0.80 1.02 -9.00
CA THR A 128 -1.38 0.12 -10.01
C THR A 128 -1.49 -1.31 -9.50
N SER A 129 -2.41 -2.10 -10.04
CA SER A 129 -2.41 -3.55 -9.87
C SER A 129 -1.32 -4.24 -10.69
N GLY A 130 -0.79 -3.53 -11.68
CA GLY A 130 0.22 -4.02 -12.62
C GLY A 130 -0.32 -4.67 -13.88
N LEU A 131 -1.64 -4.88 -13.98
CA LEU A 131 -2.24 -5.59 -15.11
C LEU A 131 -2.03 -4.86 -16.45
N GLY A 132 -2.09 -3.52 -16.43
CA GLY A 132 -1.88 -2.68 -17.60
C GLY A 132 -0.44 -2.26 -17.86
N MET A 133 0.51 -2.69 -17.01
CA MET A 133 1.91 -2.25 -17.11
C MET A 133 2.62 -2.87 -18.31
N THR A 134 3.34 -2.03 -19.05
CA THR A 134 4.22 -2.44 -20.16
C THR A 134 5.63 -1.87 -19.96
N ARG A 135 6.59 -2.34 -20.75
CA ARG A 135 7.96 -1.81 -20.70
C ARG A 135 8.03 -0.33 -21.11
N GLU A 136 7.21 0.09 -22.07
CA GLU A 136 7.09 1.48 -22.50
C GLU A 136 6.55 2.37 -21.38
N LYS A 137 5.49 1.91 -20.68
CA LYS A 137 4.95 2.62 -19.51
C LYS A 137 5.96 2.66 -18.35
N ALA A 138 6.70 1.58 -18.11
CA ALA A 138 7.76 1.57 -17.10
C ALA A 138 8.87 2.59 -17.43
N ALA A 139 9.25 2.74 -18.71
CA ALA A 139 10.19 3.77 -19.14
C ALA A 139 9.65 5.20 -18.92
N LEU A 140 8.35 5.43 -19.17
CA LEU A 140 7.70 6.71 -18.85
C LEU A 140 7.71 6.98 -17.34
N CYS A 141 7.43 5.96 -16.52
CA CYS A 141 7.49 6.06 -15.07
C CYS A 141 8.91 6.45 -14.60
N LYS A 142 9.95 5.84 -15.16
CA LYS A 142 11.33 6.21 -14.85
C LYS A 142 11.63 7.67 -15.15
N LYS A 143 11.07 8.17 -16.23
CA LYS A 143 11.32 9.54 -16.70
C LYS A 143 10.61 10.59 -15.85
N PHE A 144 9.38 10.31 -15.42
CA PHE A 144 8.50 11.33 -14.84
C PHE A 144 8.12 11.09 -13.39
N CYS A 145 7.97 9.84 -12.93
CA CYS A 145 7.47 9.55 -11.58
C CYS A 145 8.56 9.68 -10.51
N GLY A 146 8.13 10.00 -9.30
CA GLY A 146 8.97 9.89 -8.10
C GLY A 146 9.06 8.44 -7.62
N ALA A 147 7.91 7.76 -7.56
CA ALA A 147 7.78 6.35 -7.24
C ALA A 147 6.52 5.77 -7.88
N VAL A 148 6.49 4.46 -8.04
CA VAL A 148 5.31 3.69 -8.43
C VAL A 148 5.06 2.63 -7.37
N ALA A 149 3.84 2.55 -6.86
CA ALA A 149 3.43 1.48 -5.97
C ALA A 149 2.66 0.42 -6.77
N VAL A 150 2.97 -0.84 -6.50
CA VAL A 150 2.21 -1.97 -7.06
C VAL A 150 1.42 -2.62 -5.93
N SER A 151 0.10 -2.71 -6.10
CA SER A 151 -0.77 -3.40 -5.15
C SER A 151 -0.53 -4.90 -5.25
N MET A 152 -0.08 -5.49 -4.15
CA MET A 152 0.19 -6.92 -4.11
C MET A 152 -1.04 -7.65 -3.60
N TYR A 153 -1.81 -8.22 -4.52
CA TYR A 153 -3.06 -8.93 -4.22
C TYR A 153 -2.92 -10.44 -4.25
N SER A 154 -1.83 -10.93 -4.83
CA SER A 154 -1.62 -12.37 -4.94
C SER A 154 -1.29 -12.97 -3.58
N ARG A 155 -1.95 -14.07 -3.29
CA ARG A 155 -1.61 -14.92 -2.14
C ARG A 155 -0.23 -15.54 -2.37
N LEU A 156 0.44 -15.93 -1.28
CA LEU A 156 1.69 -16.70 -1.39
C LEU A 156 1.53 -17.88 -2.34
N ASP A 157 0.38 -18.55 -2.29
CA ASP A 157 0.05 -19.70 -3.14
C ASP A 157 0.10 -19.40 -4.63
N ASP A 158 -0.18 -18.15 -5.06
CA ASP A 158 -0.23 -17.73 -6.46
C ASP A 158 1.11 -17.17 -6.96
N THR A 159 2.01 -16.76 -6.05
CA THR A 159 3.25 -16.05 -6.38
C THR A 159 4.50 -16.85 -6.15
N VAL A 160 4.42 -17.91 -5.37
CA VAL A 160 5.58 -18.70 -4.95
C VAL A 160 5.58 -20.04 -5.63
N PRO A 161 6.74 -20.49 -6.13
CA PRO A 161 6.89 -21.88 -6.52
C PRO A 161 6.58 -22.77 -5.31
N GLU A 162 5.76 -23.77 -5.53
CA GLU A 162 5.48 -24.77 -4.52
C GLU A 162 6.53 -25.88 -4.61
N LEU A 163 7.18 -26.13 -3.47
CA LEU A 163 8.01 -27.30 -3.26
C LEU A 163 7.27 -28.22 -2.29
N ALA A 164 7.00 -29.43 -2.70
CA ALA A 164 6.42 -30.41 -1.80
C ALA A 164 7.53 -31.22 -1.14
N VAL A 165 7.38 -31.42 0.17
CA VAL A 165 8.28 -32.19 0.99
C VAL A 165 7.47 -33.35 1.61
N ARG A 166 7.97 -34.54 1.47
CA ARG A 166 7.37 -35.73 1.99
C ARG A 166 8.08 -36.19 3.26
N HIS A 167 7.33 -36.45 4.32
CA HIS A 167 7.81 -37.23 5.45
C HIS A 167 7.50 -38.69 5.21
N LEU A 168 8.49 -39.56 5.33
CA LEU A 168 8.36 -40.96 4.94
C LEU A 168 7.48 -41.78 5.93
N ASP A 169 7.36 -41.32 7.19
CA ASP A 169 6.72 -42.07 8.25
C ASP A 169 5.44 -41.47 8.85
N GLU A 170 5.13 -40.19 8.61
CA GLU A 170 3.98 -39.53 9.22
C GLU A 170 3.05 -38.90 8.19
N GLY A 171 1.79 -39.31 8.17
CA GLY A 171 0.79 -38.96 7.18
C GLY A 171 0.22 -37.55 7.28
N GLU A 172 0.92 -36.56 7.85
CA GLU A 172 0.42 -35.20 7.97
C GLU A 172 0.92 -34.29 6.85
N GLU A 173 0.00 -33.67 6.14
CA GLU A 173 0.29 -32.58 5.19
C GLU A 173 0.58 -31.29 5.97
N ARG A 174 1.79 -30.77 5.86
CA ARG A 174 2.23 -29.54 6.52
C ARG A 174 2.72 -28.53 5.51
N LYS A 175 2.10 -27.34 5.50
CA LYS A 175 2.49 -26.23 4.60
C LYS A 175 3.42 -25.28 5.35
N VAL A 176 4.54 -24.97 4.74
CA VAL A 176 5.52 -24.04 5.30
C VAL A 176 6.12 -23.18 4.20
N TYR A 177 6.56 -21.99 4.54
CA TYR A 177 7.09 -21.02 3.58
C TYR A 177 8.52 -20.63 3.97
N CYS A 178 9.38 -20.50 2.96
CA CYS A 178 10.73 -19.96 3.11
C CYS A 178 11.09 -19.10 1.91
N THR A 179 12.29 -18.56 1.89
CA THR A 179 12.86 -17.90 0.69
C THR A 179 13.99 -18.72 0.12
N VAL A 180 14.04 -18.78 -1.20
CA VAL A 180 15.15 -19.32 -1.96
C VAL A 180 15.59 -18.26 -2.96
N ASP A 181 16.84 -17.80 -2.89
CA ASP A 181 17.35 -16.66 -3.67
C ASP A 181 16.43 -15.41 -3.54
N ASP A 182 16.04 -15.06 -2.32
CA ASP A 182 15.09 -13.99 -1.99
C ASP A 182 13.68 -14.17 -2.58
N ILE A 183 13.37 -15.35 -3.11
CA ILE A 183 12.05 -15.66 -3.63
C ILE A 183 11.32 -16.51 -2.61
N PRO A 184 10.11 -16.10 -2.21
CA PRO A 184 9.30 -16.92 -1.31
C PRO A 184 8.95 -18.25 -1.98
N VAL A 185 9.07 -19.33 -1.23
CA VAL A 185 8.73 -20.69 -1.63
C VAL A 185 7.79 -21.30 -0.61
N LYS A 186 6.76 -21.97 -1.08
CA LYS A 186 5.85 -22.74 -0.25
C LYS A 186 6.26 -24.21 -0.28
N PHE A 187 6.45 -24.79 0.91
CA PHE A 187 6.64 -26.22 1.07
C PHE A 187 5.34 -26.89 1.53
N THR A 188 4.97 -27.95 0.87
CA THR A 188 3.88 -28.84 1.31
C THR A 188 4.47 -30.20 1.66
N PHE A 189 4.27 -30.60 2.91
CA PHE A 189 4.61 -31.93 3.38
C PHE A 189 3.39 -32.84 3.21
N GLY A 190 3.51 -33.93 2.49
CA GLY A 190 2.38 -34.84 2.24
C GLY A 190 2.81 -36.27 2.03
N ASN A 191 1.86 -37.19 2.16
CA ASN A 191 2.04 -38.60 1.78
C ASN A 191 1.95 -38.72 0.27
N MET A 192 3.02 -39.22 -0.37
CA MET A 192 2.92 -39.78 -1.71
C MET A 192 2.95 -41.31 -1.66
N ASP A 193 2.16 -41.94 -2.54
CA ASP A 193 2.22 -43.39 -2.72
C ASP A 193 3.63 -43.85 -3.08
N ALA A 194 4.05 -44.94 -2.46
CA ALA A 194 5.40 -45.52 -2.57
C ALA A 194 5.83 -45.89 -4.02
N ASN A 195 4.94 -45.76 -4.98
CA ASN A 195 5.21 -46.08 -6.39
C ASN A 195 5.83 -44.94 -7.21
N CYS A 196 6.01 -43.73 -6.65
CA CYS A 196 6.61 -42.58 -7.34
C CYS A 196 8.13 -42.43 -7.09
N MET A 197 8.78 -43.46 -6.54
CA MET A 197 10.19 -43.37 -6.12
C MET A 197 11.23 -43.35 -7.25
N TRP A 198 10.86 -43.44 -8.52
CA TRP A 198 11.82 -43.65 -9.61
C TRP A 198 12.14 -42.41 -10.46
N ASP A 199 11.35 -41.35 -10.37
CA ASP A 199 11.66 -40.07 -11.00
C ASP A 199 11.91 -39.04 -9.93
N ALA A 200 13.14 -38.98 -9.38
CA ALA A 200 13.54 -37.91 -8.50
C ALA A 200 13.46 -36.60 -9.28
N PRO A 201 12.49 -35.71 -8.98
CA PRO A 201 12.34 -34.48 -9.72
C PRO A 201 13.56 -33.60 -9.47
N GLU A 202 14.04 -32.99 -10.54
CA GLU A 202 15.07 -31.95 -10.45
C GLU A 202 14.53 -30.81 -9.61
N TYR A 203 15.17 -30.53 -8.47
CA TYR A 203 14.81 -29.39 -7.60
C TYR A 203 15.26 -28.11 -8.26
N ARG A 204 14.43 -27.52 -9.12
CA ARG A 204 14.74 -26.25 -9.77
C ARG A 204 13.79 -25.15 -9.29
N ILE A 205 14.37 -24.08 -8.73
CA ILE A 205 13.65 -22.86 -8.42
C ILE A 205 14.24 -21.77 -9.31
N ASN A 206 13.43 -21.13 -10.13
CA ASN A 206 13.85 -20.10 -11.09
C ASN A 206 15.04 -20.48 -11.98
N GLY A 207 15.13 -21.75 -12.36
CA GLY A 207 16.18 -22.27 -13.24
C GLY A 207 17.46 -22.70 -12.51
N ARG A 208 17.60 -22.46 -11.23
CA ARG A 208 18.69 -22.97 -10.40
C ARG A 208 18.31 -24.32 -9.83
N SER A 209 19.24 -25.29 -9.92
CA SER A 209 19.11 -26.59 -9.26
C SER A 209 19.56 -26.49 -7.82
N TYR A 210 18.83 -27.15 -6.92
CA TYR A 210 19.11 -27.22 -5.49
C TYR A 210 19.33 -28.66 -5.09
N GLU A 211 20.31 -28.87 -4.23
CA GLU A 211 20.51 -30.14 -3.54
C GLU A 211 19.52 -30.28 -2.37
N TRP A 212 19.17 -31.50 -2.04
CA TRP A 212 18.30 -31.76 -0.87
C TRP A 212 18.82 -31.11 0.41
N ASP A 213 20.13 -31.25 0.64
CA ASP A 213 20.77 -30.70 1.81
C ASP A 213 20.68 -29.17 1.89
N GLU A 214 20.78 -28.45 0.75
CA GLU A 214 20.64 -27.01 0.69
C GLU A 214 19.22 -26.60 1.10
N LEU A 215 18.20 -27.22 0.53
CA LEU A 215 16.80 -26.93 0.82
C LEU A 215 16.45 -27.27 2.27
N HIS A 216 16.92 -28.40 2.75
CA HIS A 216 16.69 -28.85 4.13
C HIS A 216 17.38 -27.94 5.13
N HIS A 217 18.62 -27.51 4.89
CA HIS A 217 19.36 -26.60 5.77
C HIS A 217 18.69 -25.22 5.86
N MET A 218 18.20 -24.71 4.73
CA MET A 218 17.44 -23.46 4.69
C MET A 218 16.18 -23.50 5.55
N TYR A 219 15.64 -24.69 5.75
CA TYR A 219 14.35 -24.89 6.37
C TYR A 219 14.41 -25.33 7.83
N TYR A 220 15.26 -26.32 8.15
CA TYR A 220 15.35 -26.95 9.49
C TYR A 220 16.64 -26.69 10.22
N GLY A 221 17.68 -26.21 9.55
CA GLY A 221 18.99 -26.02 10.14
C GLY A 221 19.78 -27.32 10.42
N GLU A 222 19.17 -28.49 10.22
CA GLU A 222 19.78 -29.81 10.45
C GLU A 222 19.40 -30.79 9.33
N LYS A 223 20.30 -31.72 9.05
CA LYS A 223 20.13 -32.77 8.04
C LYS A 223 19.22 -33.86 8.57
N SER A 224 18.17 -34.24 7.86
CA SER A 224 17.30 -35.38 8.16
C SER A 224 17.15 -36.28 6.96
N GLN A 225 17.23 -37.60 7.16
CA GLN A 225 17.00 -38.61 6.10
C GLN A 225 15.51 -38.94 5.91
N ASP A 226 14.65 -38.34 6.73
CA ASP A 226 13.22 -38.72 6.82
C ASP A 226 12.33 -37.87 5.89
N TYR A 227 12.92 -36.94 5.12
CA TYR A 227 12.17 -36.04 4.24
C TYR A 227 12.64 -36.13 2.80
N GLU A 228 11.70 -36.06 1.88
CA GLU A 228 11.91 -36.00 0.45
C GLU A 228 11.23 -34.77 -0.12
N PHE A 229 11.94 -34.00 -0.98
CA PHE A 229 11.40 -32.86 -1.68
C PHE A 229 10.96 -33.21 -3.08
N TYR A 230 9.82 -32.72 -3.50
CA TYR A 230 9.39 -32.78 -4.88
C TYR A 230 8.70 -31.49 -5.31
N ARG A 231 8.78 -31.16 -6.57
CA ARG A 231 8.18 -29.97 -7.14
C ARG A 231 6.79 -30.29 -7.65
N VAL A 232 5.79 -29.51 -7.17
CA VAL A 232 4.46 -29.53 -7.75
C VAL A 232 4.38 -28.49 -8.85
N TYR A 233 4.27 -28.94 -10.10
CA TYR A 233 3.98 -28.06 -11.23
C TYR A 233 2.49 -27.79 -11.28
N ASN A 234 2.10 -26.55 -10.99
CA ASN A 234 0.75 -26.10 -11.24
C ASN A 234 0.70 -25.52 -12.66
N GLU A 235 0.32 -26.32 -13.65
CA GLU A 235 0.25 -25.91 -15.07
C GLU A 235 -0.75 -24.77 -15.35
N LYS A 236 -1.56 -24.39 -14.36
CA LYS A 236 -2.58 -23.34 -14.46
C LYS A 236 -2.14 -22.00 -13.89
N GLN A 237 -0.87 -21.77 -13.64
CA GLN A 237 -0.44 -20.44 -13.23
C GLN A 237 -0.65 -19.45 -14.39
N ASN A 238 -1.77 -18.77 -14.38
CA ASN A 238 -1.91 -17.50 -15.07
C ASN A 238 -0.69 -16.65 -14.72
N PRO A 239 -0.04 -16.02 -15.69
CA PRO A 239 1.12 -15.21 -15.42
C PRO A 239 0.75 -14.17 -14.35
N ASN A 240 1.47 -14.16 -13.24
CA ASN A 240 1.27 -13.21 -12.17
C ASN A 240 1.59 -11.80 -12.67
N TYR A 241 0.57 -11.06 -13.04
CA TYR A 241 0.71 -9.71 -13.62
C TYR A 241 1.40 -8.75 -12.66
N THR A 242 1.12 -8.86 -11.36
CA THR A 242 1.75 -8.04 -10.32
C THR A 242 3.26 -8.23 -10.32
N MET A 243 3.75 -9.47 -10.28
CA MET A 243 5.18 -9.75 -10.31
C MET A 243 5.85 -9.33 -11.62
N LYS A 244 5.16 -9.50 -12.77
CA LYS A 244 5.66 -9.00 -14.05
C LYS A 244 5.80 -7.49 -14.06
N ALA A 245 4.82 -6.76 -13.54
CA ALA A 245 4.86 -5.31 -13.44
C ALA A 245 6.00 -4.84 -12.52
N ILE A 246 6.16 -5.46 -11.36
CA ILE A 246 7.26 -5.18 -10.44
C ILE A 246 8.61 -5.34 -11.15
N ARG A 247 8.82 -6.45 -11.85
CA ARG A 247 10.05 -6.68 -12.62
C ARG A 247 10.28 -5.63 -13.70
N MET A 248 9.26 -5.31 -14.50
CA MET A 248 9.38 -4.28 -15.55
C MET A 248 9.75 -2.91 -14.97
N LEU A 249 9.17 -2.53 -13.84
CA LEU A 249 9.49 -1.29 -13.15
C LEU A 249 10.91 -1.29 -12.59
N LEU A 250 11.33 -2.37 -11.93
CA LEU A 250 12.69 -2.53 -11.40
C LEU A 250 13.74 -2.54 -12.52
N ASP A 251 13.52 -3.28 -13.60
CA ASP A 251 14.40 -3.33 -14.78
C ASP A 251 14.56 -1.94 -15.41
N ALA A 252 13.50 -1.13 -15.42
CA ALA A 252 13.54 0.26 -15.87
C ALA A 252 14.22 1.21 -14.85
N GLY A 253 14.57 0.73 -13.66
CA GLY A 253 15.16 1.52 -12.58
C GLY A 253 14.17 2.48 -11.92
N VAL A 254 12.88 2.16 -11.91
CA VAL A 254 11.84 2.91 -11.20
C VAL A 254 11.92 2.61 -9.71
N LYS A 255 11.79 3.62 -8.86
CA LYS A 255 11.59 3.43 -7.44
C LYS A 255 10.23 2.75 -7.22
N THR A 256 10.26 1.45 -6.96
CA THR A 256 9.07 0.60 -6.89
C THR A 256 8.75 0.28 -5.44
N ASN A 257 7.52 0.57 -5.02
CA ASN A 257 6.98 0.21 -3.71
C ASN A 257 5.94 -0.89 -3.88
N ILE A 258 5.72 -1.65 -2.82
CA ILE A 258 4.57 -2.56 -2.69
C ILE A 258 3.54 -1.90 -1.80
N HIS A 259 2.30 -1.85 -2.23
CA HIS A 259 1.15 -1.60 -1.38
C HIS A 259 0.53 -2.94 -0.97
N TYR A 260 0.47 -3.19 0.32
CA TYR A 260 -0.03 -4.44 0.88
C TYR A 260 -1.17 -4.16 1.87
N VAL A 261 -2.37 -4.63 1.57
CA VAL A 261 -3.52 -4.41 2.45
C VAL A 261 -3.49 -5.41 3.60
N LEU A 262 -3.48 -4.90 4.84
CA LEU A 262 -3.59 -5.68 6.06
C LEU A 262 -5.06 -5.89 6.44
N SER A 263 -5.49 -7.13 6.47
CA SER A 263 -6.84 -7.57 6.83
C SER A 263 -6.78 -8.90 7.58
N ASN A 264 -7.91 -9.36 8.09
CA ASN A 264 -8.01 -10.69 8.70
C ASN A 264 -7.59 -11.84 7.75
N THR A 265 -7.71 -11.64 6.43
CA THR A 265 -7.37 -12.65 5.43
C THR A 265 -5.94 -12.57 4.91
N THR A 266 -5.22 -11.46 5.18
CA THR A 266 -3.88 -11.22 4.60
C THR A 266 -2.77 -11.11 5.65
N ILE A 267 -3.12 -10.95 6.93
CA ILE A 267 -2.13 -10.68 7.98
C ILE A 267 -1.17 -11.86 8.21
N ASP A 268 -1.65 -13.09 8.12
CA ASP A 268 -0.80 -14.29 8.27
C ASP A 268 0.29 -14.32 7.18
N GLU A 269 -0.10 -14.04 5.94
CA GLU A 269 0.83 -13.93 4.83
C GLU A 269 1.83 -12.78 5.04
N ALA A 270 1.36 -11.61 5.50
CA ALA A 270 2.24 -10.48 5.79
C ALA A 270 3.31 -10.82 6.84
N VAL A 271 2.92 -11.51 7.92
CA VAL A 271 3.83 -11.99 8.97
C VAL A 271 4.86 -12.97 8.41
N ILE A 272 4.41 -13.95 7.59
CA ILE A 272 5.28 -14.92 6.94
C ILE A 272 6.28 -14.21 6.01
N ARG A 273 5.81 -13.29 5.17
CA ARG A 273 6.68 -12.53 4.25
C ARG A 273 7.71 -11.69 4.99
N LEU A 274 7.37 -11.11 6.12
CA LEU A 274 8.33 -10.37 6.95
C LEU A 274 9.36 -11.31 7.60
N LYS A 275 8.94 -12.45 8.16
CA LYS A 275 9.84 -13.42 8.80
C LYS A 275 10.89 -13.96 7.83
N TYR A 276 10.51 -14.20 6.59
CA TYR A 276 11.33 -14.91 5.62
C TYR A 276 11.78 -14.03 4.43
N ASN A 277 11.72 -12.69 4.58
CA ASN A 277 12.03 -11.74 3.50
C ASN A 277 11.29 -12.05 2.18
N GLY A 278 10.05 -12.51 2.28
CA GLY A 278 9.25 -13.02 1.17
C GLY A 278 8.62 -11.95 0.27
N PHE A 279 9.05 -10.69 0.34
CA PHE A 279 8.72 -9.66 -0.63
C PHE A 279 9.74 -9.63 -1.77
N PRO A 280 9.36 -9.16 -2.98
CA PRO A 280 10.26 -9.13 -4.13
C PRO A 280 11.56 -8.36 -3.83
N SER A 281 12.70 -8.91 -4.25
CA SER A 281 13.99 -8.23 -4.08
C SER A 281 14.10 -6.97 -4.95
N GLY A 282 14.89 -6.00 -4.51
CA GLY A 282 15.14 -4.75 -5.22
C GLY A 282 14.05 -3.67 -5.08
N ILE A 283 12.95 -3.95 -4.40
CA ILE A 283 11.92 -2.95 -4.11
C ILE A 283 12.44 -1.89 -3.14
N ASN A 284 11.89 -0.67 -3.23
CA ASN A 284 12.28 0.41 -2.33
C ASN A 284 11.57 0.31 -0.97
N ALA A 285 10.29 -0.03 -0.95
CA ALA A 285 9.50 -0.12 0.28
C ALA A 285 8.32 -1.07 0.16
N VAL A 286 7.88 -1.60 1.30
CA VAL A 286 6.56 -2.18 1.51
C VAL A 286 5.75 -1.22 2.37
N VAL A 287 4.60 -0.78 1.87
CA VAL A 287 3.67 0.10 2.58
C VAL A 287 2.43 -0.71 2.95
N PHE A 288 2.25 -0.94 4.23
CA PHE A 288 1.09 -1.62 4.77
C PHE A 288 -0.08 -0.67 4.88
N LEU A 289 -1.20 -1.04 4.27
CA LEU A 289 -2.44 -0.29 4.25
C LEU A 289 -3.49 -1.03 5.07
N LEU A 290 -4.00 -0.40 6.12
CA LEU A 290 -5.03 -1.03 6.94
C LEU A 290 -6.34 -1.17 6.16
N HIS A 291 -6.90 -2.38 6.12
CA HIS A 291 -8.20 -2.63 5.50
C HIS A 291 -9.30 -1.76 6.12
N LYS A 292 -10.17 -1.24 5.27
CA LYS A 292 -11.33 -0.43 5.67
C LYS A 292 -12.60 -1.01 5.04
N PRO A 293 -13.69 -1.11 5.81
CA PRO A 293 -14.97 -1.65 5.33
C PRO A 293 -15.72 -0.63 4.48
N VAL A 294 -15.15 -0.32 3.30
CA VAL A 294 -15.67 0.64 2.31
C VAL A 294 -15.67 -0.01 0.95
N GLY A 295 -16.62 0.34 0.10
CA GLY A 295 -16.79 -0.25 -1.23
C GLY A 295 -17.19 -1.73 -1.11
N LEU A 296 -16.39 -2.61 -1.68
CA LEU A 296 -16.59 -4.06 -1.58
C LEU A 296 -15.95 -4.66 -0.31
N GLY A 297 -15.28 -3.85 0.51
CA GLY A 297 -14.67 -4.28 1.77
C GLY A 297 -15.70 -4.53 2.86
N GLY A 298 -15.60 -5.65 3.57
CA GLY A 298 -16.50 -6.04 4.65
C GLY A 298 -15.91 -5.81 6.06
N MET A 299 -16.78 -5.77 7.06
CA MET A 299 -16.40 -5.67 8.47
C MET A 299 -15.67 -6.92 8.98
N GLU A 300 -15.91 -8.07 8.38
CA GLU A 300 -15.26 -9.34 8.70
C GLU A 300 -13.76 -9.34 8.43
N ASP A 301 -13.29 -8.44 7.56
CA ASP A 301 -11.87 -8.33 7.22
C ASP A 301 -11.12 -7.30 8.10
N VAL A 302 -11.83 -6.59 8.97
CA VAL A 302 -11.23 -5.56 9.84
C VAL A 302 -10.40 -6.22 10.93
N LEU A 303 -9.13 -5.81 11.01
CA LEU A 303 -8.22 -6.24 12.07
C LEU A 303 -8.56 -5.58 13.41
N ARG A 304 -8.38 -6.32 14.48
CA ARG A 304 -8.55 -5.83 15.84
C ARG A 304 -7.21 -5.68 16.54
N ILE A 305 -7.12 -4.74 17.46
CA ILE A 305 -5.88 -4.44 18.18
C ILE A 305 -5.48 -5.60 19.14
N ASP A 306 -6.44 -6.40 19.58
CA ASP A 306 -6.25 -7.57 20.46
C ASP A 306 -5.91 -8.86 19.68
N ASP A 307 -5.87 -8.82 18.36
CA ASP A 307 -5.42 -9.93 17.53
C ASP A 307 -3.91 -10.16 17.74
N PRO A 308 -3.48 -11.37 18.15
CA PRO A 308 -2.07 -11.67 18.40
C PRO A 308 -1.19 -11.49 17.15
N ARG A 309 -1.75 -11.69 15.95
CA ARG A 309 -1.04 -11.49 14.67
C ARG A 309 -0.71 -10.03 14.42
N VAL A 310 -1.59 -9.10 14.84
CA VAL A 310 -1.34 -7.66 14.78
C VAL A 310 -0.15 -7.28 15.65
N LYS A 311 -0.12 -7.81 16.89
CA LYS A 311 1.01 -7.60 17.78
C LYS A 311 2.30 -8.15 17.17
N GLU A 312 2.27 -9.39 16.70
CA GLU A 312 3.42 -10.06 16.07
C GLU A 312 3.96 -9.26 14.87
N LEU A 313 3.09 -8.76 13.99
CA LEU A 313 3.47 -7.95 12.84
C LEU A 313 4.22 -6.68 13.27
N PHE A 314 3.70 -5.93 14.23
CA PHE A 314 4.36 -4.70 14.70
C PHE A 314 5.67 -5.00 15.44
N GLU A 315 5.76 -6.09 16.21
CA GLU A 315 7.00 -6.52 16.87
C GLU A 315 8.07 -6.94 15.85
N LEU A 316 7.68 -7.63 14.77
CA LEU A 316 8.59 -7.97 13.67
C LEU A 316 9.12 -6.71 12.97
N VAL A 317 8.25 -5.74 12.70
CA VAL A 317 8.65 -4.47 12.08
C VAL A 317 9.59 -3.67 13.00
N ASP A 318 9.31 -3.66 14.29
CA ASP A 318 10.06 -2.90 15.30
C ASP A 318 11.49 -3.44 15.54
N THR A 319 11.69 -4.73 15.33
CA THR A 319 12.95 -5.44 15.62
C THR A 319 13.66 -5.97 14.38
N GLY A 320 12.95 -6.12 13.27
CA GLY A 320 13.45 -6.74 12.05
C GLY A 320 14.41 -5.85 11.27
N LYS A 321 15.27 -6.49 10.48
CA LYS A 321 16.13 -5.82 9.49
C LYS A 321 15.70 -6.30 8.12
N PHE A 322 15.23 -5.39 7.29
CA PHE A 322 14.69 -5.71 5.97
C PHE A 322 15.56 -5.06 4.88
N PRO A 323 15.70 -5.69 3.70
CA PRO A 323 16.42 -5.10 2.56
C PRO A 323 15.63 -3.96 1.87
N PHE A 324 14.45 -3.63 2.38
CA PHE A 324 13.55 -2.58 1.92
C PHE A 324 13.05 -1.76 3.12
N LYS A 325 12.51 -0.58 2.84
CA LYS A 325 11.87 0.24 3.87
C LYS A 325 10.48 -0.29 4.18
N ILE A 326 10.03 -0.11 5.41
CA ILE A 326 8.65 -0.38 5.79
C ILE A 326 7.93 0.94 6.07
N GLY A 327 6.74 1.07 5.51
CA GLY A 327 5.82 2.17 5.76
C GLY A 327 4.44 1.66 6.16
N PHE A 328 3.65 2.53 6.75
CA PHE A 328 2.26 2.28 7.11
C PHE A 328 1.40 3.45 6.65
N ASP A 329 0.12 3.17 6.34
CA ASP A 329 -0.83 4.27 6.27
C ASP A 329 -1.05 4.89 7.66
N SER A 330 -1.41 6.15 7.70
CA SER A 330 -1.63 6.87 8.96
C SER A 330 -2.78 6.29 9.82
N CYS A 331 -3.62 5.44 9.25
CA CYS A 331 -4.66 4.73 10.00
C CYS A 331 -4.09 3.65 10.93
N SER A 332 -2.90 3.16 10.66
CA SER A 332 -2.19 2.15 11.46
C SER A 332 -1.48 2.71 12.70
N ILE A 333 -1.35 4.03 12.83
CA ILE A 333 -0.61 4.70 13.91
C ILE A 333 -1.03 4.25 15.32
N PRO A 334 -2.33 4.09 15.65
CA PRO A 334 -2.70 3.59 16.98
C PRO A 334 -2.06 2.24 17.33
N GLY A 335 -1.93 1.34 16.34
CA GLY A 335 -1.24 0.05 16.51
C GLY A 335 0.26 0.22 16.69
N ILE A 336 0.91 1.09 15.90
CA ILE A 336 2.33 1.43 16.02
C ILE A 336 2.61 1.95 17.43
N VAL A 337 1.85 2.95 17.88
CA VAL A 337 2.01 3.56 19.21
C VAL A 337 1.85 2.55 20.35
N LYS A 338 1.02 1.53 20.15
CA LYS A 338 0.79 0.49 21.16
C LYS A 338 1.91 -0.55 21.20
N TRP A 339 2.34 -1.05 20.05
CA TRP A 339 3.15 -2.26 19.97
C TRP A 339 4.63 -2.00 19.64
N SER A 340 4.95 -0.89 18.96
CA SER A 340 6.34 -0.56 18.61
C SER A 340 7.03 0.23 19.72
N LYS A 341 8.28 -0.12 19.98
CA LYS A 341 9.11 0.49 21.05
C LYS A 341 10.32 1.25 20.50
N ASN A 342 10.83 0.83 19.34
CA ASN A 342 12.07 1.32 18.74
C ASN A 342 11.83 2.26 17.54
N ILE A 343 10.61 2.38 17.04
CA ILE A 343 10.29 3.28 15.94
C ILE A 343 10.48 4.73 16.40
N ASP A 344 11.27 5.48 15.64
CA ASP A 344 11.46 6.90 15.87
C ASP A 344 10.13 7.65 15.72
N ARG A 345 9.73 8.36 16.77
CA ARG A 345 8.47 9.13 16.78
C ARG A 345 8.44 10.22 15.71
N ASN A 346 9.59 10.78 15.35
CA ASN A 346 9.71 11.77 14.29
C ASN A 346 9.47 11.20 12.88
N SER A 347 9.39 9.87 12.75
CA SER A 347 9.03 9.19 11.50
C SER A 347 7.54 8.85 11.39
N ILE A 348 6.72 9.26 12.36
CA ILE A 348 5.29 8.95 12.45
C ILE A 348 4.48 10.21 12.20
N ASP A 349 3.75 10.24 11.09
CA ASP A 349 2.77 11.27 10.79
C ASP A 349 1.34 10.76 11.04
N THR A 350 0.55 11.58 11.73
CA THR A 350 -0.87 11.29 11.94
C THR A 350 -1.68 11.47 10.65
N CYS A 351 -3.00 11.24 10.72
CA CYS A 351 -3.87 11.43 9.57
C CYS A 351 -3.64 12.79 8.88
N GLU A 352 -3.16 12.77 7.64
CA GLU A 352 -2.85 13.97 6.86
C GLU A 352 -4.08 14.57 6.17
N GLY A 353 -5.18 13.84 6.10
CA GLY A 353 -6.41 14.27 5.44
C GLY A 353 -6.88 15.63 5.92
N ALA A 354 -7.14 16.56 4.99
CA ALA A 354 -7.46 17.97 5.23
C ALA A 354 -6.41 18.75 6.04
N ARG A 355 -5.27 18.14 6.38
CA ARG A 355 -4.18 18.81 7.12
C ARG A 355 -3.00 19.14 6.20
N PHE A 356 -2.50 18.16 5.48
CA PHE A 356 -1.41 18.28 4.50
C PHE A 356 -1.75 17.63 3.17
N SER A 357 -2.79 16.80 3.13
CA SER A 357 -3.26 16.16 1.91
C SER A 357 -4.77 16.30 1.72
N MET A 358 -5.21 16.10 0.48
CA MET A 358 -6.61 15.97 0.10
C MET A 358 -6.75 15.02 -1.08
N TYR A 359 -7.98 14.58 -1.33
CA TYR A 359 -8.34 13.78 -2.49
C TYR A 359 -9.25 14.57 -3.43
N ILE A 360 -9.04 14.44 -4.75
CA ILE A 360 -9.93 14.98 -5.78
C ILE A 360 -10.38 13.83 -6.68
N SER A 361 -11.69 13.56 -6.73
CA SER A 361 -12.25 12.47 -7.54
C SER A 361 -12.31 12.81 -9.04
N ALA A 362 -12.55 11.77 -9.88
CA ALA A 362 -12.63 11.93 -11.34
C ALA A 362 -13.73 12.93 -11.77
N ASP A 363 -14.79 13.05 -10.99
CA ASP A 363 -15.89 14.01 -11.21
C ASP A 363 -15.72 15.33 -10.44
N MET A 364 -14.46 15.66 -10.06
CA MET A 364 -14.10 16.95 -9.46
C MET A 364 -14.72 17.22 -8.08
N MET A 365 -14.87 16.18 -7.26
CA MET A 365 -15.22 16.33 -5.84
C MET A 365 -13.93 16.39 -5.02
N ALA A 366 -13.69 17.47 -4.31
CA ALA A 366 -12.61 17.62 -3.33
C ALA A 366 -13.07 17.04 -1.99
N LEU A 367 -12.25 16.15 -1.42
CA LEU A 367 -12.54 15.38 -0.21
C LEU A 367 -11.32 15.38 0.71
N PRO A 368 -11.49 15.31 2.03
CA PRO A 368 -10.38 15.16 2.96
C PRO A 368 -9.56 13.89 2.74
N CYS A 369 -10.19 12.81 2.28
CA CYS A 369 -9.58 11.50 2.07
C CYS A 369 -10.36 10.71 1.01
N SER A 370 -9.68 9.83 0.27
CA SER A 370 -10.29 8.97 -0.75
C SER A 370 -11.34 8.00 -0.19
N PHE A 371 -11.30 7.70 1.09
CA PHE A 371 -12.30 6.85 1.78
C PHE A 371 -13.64 7.58 2.07
N ASP A 372 -13.74 8.88 1.82
CA ASP A 372 -15.00 9.64 1.84
C ASP A 372 -15.68 9.71 0.46
N ASN A 373 -15.06 9.11 -0.58
CA ASN A 373 -15.51 9.25 -1.97
C ASN A 373 -16.90 8.65 -2.25
N GLN A 374 -17.37 7.71 -1.46
CA GLN A 374 -18.71 7.12 -1.62
C GLN A 374 -19.76 7.94 -0.89
N ASP A 375 -19.51 8.32 0.35
CA ASP A 375 -20.48 9.03 1.19
C ASP A 375 -20.47 10.53 0.92
N ASN A 376 -19.35 11.08 0.44
CA ASN A 376 -19.12 12.52 0.20
C ASN A 376 -19.51 13.41 1.40
N LYS A 377 -19.30 12.90 2.61
CA LYS A 377 -19.73 13.55 3.86
C LYS A 377 -19.09 14.93 4.07
N PHE A 378 -17.86 15.08 3.59
CA PHE A 378 -17.07 16.30 3.68
C PHE A 378 -16.70 16.86 2.30
N GLY A 379 -17.44 16.46 1.27
CA GLY A 379 -17.15 16.78 -0.12
C GLY A 379 -17.48 18.21 -0.51
N VAL A 380 -16.59 18.84 -1.29
CA VAL A 380 -16.78 20.15 -1.93
C VAL A 380 -16.57 20.01 -3.43
N ARG A 381 -17.56 20.40 -4.24
CA ARG A 381 -17.46 20.27 -5.70
C ARG A 381 -16.64 21.40 -6.29
N LEU A 382 -15.61 21.02 -7.05
CA LEU A 382 -14.74 21.95 -7.78
C LEU A 382 -15.34 22.28 -9.16
N CYS A 383 -16.39 23.09 -9.18
CA CYS A 383 -17.04 23.54 -10.43
C CYS A 383 -17.25 25.06 -10.40
N CYS A 384 -17.62 25.63 -11.55
CA CYS A 384 -18.11 27.01 -11.66
C CYS A 384 -17.24 28.08 -10.99
N GLY A 385 -15.91 27.89 -11.04
CA GLY A 385 -14.97 28.85 -10.43
C GLY A 385 -14.47 28.52 -9.03
N THR A 386 -15.05 27.50 -8.35
CA THR A 386 -14.54 27.01 -7.05
C THR A 386 -13.12 26.46 -7.21
N LYS A 387 -12.18 27.01 -6.46
CA LYS A 387 -10.77 26.62 -6.47
C LYS A 387 -10.46 25.56 -5.41
N ILE A 388 -9.30 24.93 -5.54
CA ILE A 388 -8.78 24.01 -4.50
C ILE A 388 -8.69 24.72 -3.14
N GLU A 389 -8.25 25.97 -3.14
CA GLU A 389 -8.13 26.79 -1.92
C GLU A 389 -9.47 27.03 -1.23
N ASP A 390 -10.55 27.24 -1.99
CA ASP A 390 -11.91 27.39 -1.46
C ASP A 390 -12.37 26.11 -0.76
N ALA A 391 -12.14 24.95 -1.40
CA ALA A 391 -12.43 23.65 -0.80
C ALA A 391 -11.56 23.39 0.44
N TRP A 392 -10.27 23.70 0.38
CA TRP A 392 -9.34 23.54 1.50
C TRP A 392 -9.76 24.32 2.75
N ASN A 393 -10.29 25.53 2.57
CA ASN A 393 -10.73 26.40 3.65
C ASN A 393 -12.25 26.33 3.94
N SER A 394 -12.94 25.34 3.35
CA SER A 394 -14.40 25.18 3.52
C SER A 394 -14.80 24.73 4.93
N PRO A 395 -16.07 24.98 5.31
CA PRO A 395 -16.64 24.45 6.55
C PRO A 395 -16.61 22.93 6.64
N GLU A 396 -16.75 22.23 5.50
CA GLU A 396 -16.72 20.77 5.40
C GLU A 396 -15.35 20.22 5.82
N PHE A 397 -14.27 20.80 5.27
CA PHE A 397 -12.92 20.43 5.66
C PHE A 397 -12.59 20.80 7.10
N GLU A 398 -13.07 21.94 7.58
CA GLU A 398 -12.89 22.33 8.99
C GLU A 398 -13.64 21.40 9.95
N LYS A 399 -14.81 20.93 9.57
CA LYS A 399 -15.55 19.90 10.33
C LYS A 399 -14.74 18.59 10.44
N PHE A 400 -14.08 18.18 9.35
CA PHE A 400 -13.18 17.03 9.39
C PHE A 400 -12.00 17.26 10.32
N ARG A 401 -11.30 18.40 10.21
CA ARG A 401 -10.19 18.80 11.09
C ARG A 401 -10.60 18.84 12.56
N SER A 402 -11.78 19.36 12.84
CA SER A 402 -12.32 19.41 14.20
C SER A 402 -12.51 18.03 14.81
N SER A 403 -12.87 17.02 14.01
CA SER A 403 -12.99 15.64 14.48
C SER A 403 -11.64 15.04 14.91
N LEU A 404 -10.53 15.45 14.29
CA LEU A 404 -9.17 15.08 14.70
C LEU A 404 -8.74 15.83 15.96
N ARG A 405 -8.96 17.15 16.03
CA ARG A 405 -8.60 17.98 17.18
C ARG A 405 -9.30 17.55 18.47
N ASN A 406 -10.54 17.13 18.39
CA ASN A 406 -11.39 16.83 19.54
C ASN A 406 -11.40 15.35 19.93
N SER A 407 -10.56 14.54 19.28
CA SER A 407 -10.50 13.11 19.58
C SER A 407 -9.76 12.82 20.89
N CYS A 408 -10.18 11.78 21.59
CA CYS A 408 -9.45 11.14 22.70
C CYS A 408 -8.97 12.12 23.80
N SER A 409 -9.86 12.97 24.32
CA SER A 409 -9.55 13.83 25.49
C SER A 409 -9.02 12.96 26.64
N GLY A 410 -7.86 13.33 27.22
CA GLY A 410 -7.21 12.60 28.32
C GLY A 410 -6.31 11.41 27.89
N CYS A 411 -6.17 11.09 26.61
CA CYS A 411 -5.21 10.12 26.15
C CYS A 411 -3.79 10.71 26.09
N LYS A 412 -2.81 10.04 26.72
CA LYS A 412 -1.40 10.47 26.70
C LYS A 412 -0.75 10.48 25.30
N ASN A 413 -1.30 9.71 24.36
CA ASN A 413 -0.79 9.60 22.99
C ASN A 413 -1.60 10.46 22.00
N ARG A 414 -2.43 11.39 22.49
CA ARG A 414 -3.35 12.18 21.67
C ARG A 414 -2.63 12.98 20.57
N GLU A 415 -1.54 13.62 20.92
CA GLU A 415 -0.78 14.46 19.98
C GLU A 415 -0.22 13.64 18.81
N MET A 416 0.24 12.44 19.09
CA MET A 416 0.81 11.55 18.10
C MET A 416 -0.24 10.80 17.28
N CYS A 417 -1.38 10.42 17.87
CA CYS A 417 -2.34 9.50 17.25
C CYS A 417 -3.59 10.23 16.72
N MET A 418 -4.00 11.35 17.27
CA MET A 418 -5.22 12.10 16.95
C MET A 418 -6.49 11.23 16.88
N GLY A 419 -6.51 10.08 17.58
CA GLY A 419 -7.67 9.19 17.67
C GLY A 419 -7.90 8.27 16.49
N GLY A 420 -6.96 8.14 15.55
CA GLY A 420 -7.07 7.28 14.39
C GLY A 420 -8.02 7.82 13.31
N CYS A 421 -8.57 6.93 12.48
CA CYS A 421 -9.40 7.32 11.34
C CYS A 421 -10.72 7.99 11.77
N PRO A 422 -11.02 9.23 11.34
CA PRO A 422 -12.28 9.87 11.67
C PRO A 422 -13.46 9.38 10.81
N LEU A 423 -13.20 8.79 9.64
CA LEU A 423 -14.21 8.26 8.73
C LEU A 423 -14.67 6.87 9.14
N GLN A 424 -13.69 5.99 9.46
CA GLN A 424 -13.91 4.57 9.72
C GLN A 424 -13.41 4.21 11.13
N ARG A 425 -14.25 4.48 12.12
CA ARG A 425 -13.87 4.25 13.54
C ARG A 425 -13.68 2.79 13.91
N SER A 426 -14.33 1.87 13.18
CA SER A 426 -14.21 0.42 13.36
C SER A 426 -12.80 -0.11 13.12
N VAL A 427 -11.99 0.57 12.29
CA VAL A 427 -10.63 0.12 11.94
C VAL A 427 -9.55 0.66 12.89
N VAL A 428 -9.91 1.39 13.93
CA VAL A 428 -8.93 1.99 14.83
C VAL A 428 -8.30 0.93 15.72
N LEU A 429 -7.00 0.69 15.55
CA LEU A 429 -6.20 -0.26 16.33
C LEU A 429 -5.89 0.30 17.74
N CYS A 430 -6.91 0.43 18.58
CA CYS A 430 -6.80 1.01 19.92
C CYS A 430 -7.73 0.30 20.93
N ASP A 431 -7.25 0.12 22.16
CA ASP A 431 -8.04 -0.46 23.27
C ASP A 431 -9.03 0.51 23.90
N SER A 432 -8.83 1.82 23.71
CA SER A 432 -9.75 2.77 24.30
C SER A 432 -11.15 2.51 23.75
N LYS A 433 -12.05 2.03 24.59
CA LYS A 433 -13.48 2.09 24.33
C LYS A 433 -13.77 3.59 24.12
N LYS A 434 -13.81 4.03 22.86
CA LYS A 434 -14.29 5.37 22.53
C LYS A 434 -15.74 5.40 22.96
N LYS A 435 -15.96 5.80 24.21
CA LYS A 435 -17.29 6.23 24.66
C LYS A 435 -17.63 7.42 23.75
N ASP A 436 -18.58 7.17 22.90
CA ASP A 436 -19.45 8.11 22.22
C ASP A 436 -18.84 9.50 21.97
N LEU A 437 -18.22 9.64 20.83
CA LEU A 437 -18.08 10.94 20.18
C LEU A 437 -19.28 11.07 19.22
N VAL A 438 -20.33 11.67 19.69
CA VAL A 438 -21.49 12.14 18.94
C VAL A 438 -21.06 13.10 17.83
#